data_e2658f289facff7b2b75d4219a571db3
#
_entry.id   e2658f289facff7b2b75d4219a571db3
#
_cell.length_a   1.000
_cell.length_b   1.000
_cell.length_c   1.000
_cell.angle_alpha   90.00
_cell.angle_beta   90.00
_cell.angle_gamma   90.00
#
_symmetry.space_group_name_H-M   'P 1'
#
loop_
_entity.id
_entity.type
_entity.pdbx_description
1 polymer ?
#
loop_
_entity_poly.entity_id
_entity_poly.type
_entity_poly.pdbx_seq_one_letter_code
_entity_poly.pdbx_strand_id
1 'polypeptide(L)'
;MALSKDGQILLQHSLEKTPECKRVSFVREGKKMTDREAKAFYNAAAWKHKRMRILERDHYECQDCRKRLKDAVAAGRILQGEDRKIRRAEEVHHIAELKEHPELGLEDDNLISLCVKCHNLRHGRTPRRFQRKKKLASKERW
;
A
#
# COMPACT_ATOMS: atom_id res chain seq x y z
N MET A 1 56.32 27.01 -19.17
CA MET A 1 55.47 25.85 -19.34
C MET A 1 55.46 25.05 -18.03
N ALA A 2 54.41 25.20 -17.27
CA ALA A 2 54.18 24.39 -16.09
C ALA A 2 52.71 23.94 -16.12
N LEU A 3 52.51 22.65 -16.39
CA LEU A 3 51.22 21.95 -16.28
C LEU A 3 50.96 21.73 -14.80
N SER A 4 49.98 22.39 -14.26
CA SER A 4 49.44 22.07 -12.94
C SER A 4 48.36 21.01 -13.09
N LYS A 5 48.62 19.85 -12.53
CA LYS A 5 47.65 18.78 -12.23
C LYS A 5 46.66 19.30 -11.21
N ASP A 6 45.48 18.73 -11.26
CA ASP A 6 44.42 18.64 -10.25
C ASP A 6 43.14 19.38 -10.60
N GLY A 7 42.46 18.80 -11.62
CA GLY A 7 41.06 19.05 -11.88
C GLY A 7 40.14 18.13 -11.08
N GLN A 8 40.09 18.26 -9.76
CA GLN A 8 39.05 17.65 -8.98
C GLN A 8 37.87 18.62 -8.86
N ILE A 9 36.84 18.34 -9.65
CA ILE A 9 35.52 18.97 -9.45
C ILE A 9 34.91 18.31 -8.24
N LEU A 10 35.00 18.96 -7.10
CA LEU A 10 34.22 18.60 -5.91
C LEU A 10 32.77 18.97 -6.17
N LEU A 11 31.98 17.99 -6.67
CA LEU A 11 30.55 18.05 -6.58
C LEU A 11 30.15 17.89 -5.10
N GLN A 12 30.04 19.03 -4.42
CA GLN A 12 29.39 19.07 -3.12
C GLN A 12 27.91 18.82 -3.35
N HIS A 13 27.50 17.55 -3.25
CA HIS A 13 26.11 17.24 -3.02
C HIS A 13 25.73 17.79 -1.65
N SER A 14 25.04 18.93 -1.68
CA SER A 14 24.25 19.39 -0.54
C SER A 14 23.22 18.28 -0.25
N LEU A 15 23.54 17.46 0.73
CA LEU A 15 22.56 16.62 1.41
C LEU A 15 21.56 17.55 2.08
N GLU A 16 20.50 17.89 1.36
CA GLU A 16 19.33 18.50 1.96
C GLU A 16 18.84 17.52 3.04
N LYS A 17 19.02 17.95 4.28
CA LYS A 17 18.47 17.31 5.46
C LYS A 17 16.96 17.28 5.31
N THR A 18 16.41 16.16 4.82
CA THR A 18 15.00 15.87 4.97
C THR A 18 14.67 16.01 6.46
N PRO A 19 13.58 16.70 6.83
CA PRO A 19 13.21 16.83 8.24
C PRO A 19 13.05 15.44 8.82
N GLU A 20 13.90 15.16 9.79
CA GLU A 20 13.90 13.92 10.57
C GLU A 20 12.49 13.75 11.16
N CYS A 21 11.70 12.91 10.52
CA CYS A 21 10.37 12.57 10.99
C CYS A 21 10.57 11.96 12.37
N LYS A 22 10.22 12.72 13.42
CA LYS A 22 10.36 12.29 14.81
C LYS A 22 9.86 10.85 14.89
N ARG A 23 10.78 9.92 15.20
CA ARG A 23 10.45 8.52 15.46
C ARG A 23 9.36 8.52 16.53
N VAL A 24 8.15 8.25 16.09
CA VAL A 24 7.09 7.92 17.03
C VAL A 24 7.45 6.54 17.55
N SER A 25 8.08 6.51 18.73
CA SER A 25 8.45 5.27 19.42
C SER A 25 7.16 4.60 19.93
N PHE A 26 6.45 3.92 19.02
CA PHE A 26 5.26 3.13 19.33
C PHE A 26 5.59 1.67 19.66
N VAL A 27 6.87 1.30 19.72
CA VAL A 27 7.27 -0.10 19.82
C VAL A 27 7.66 -0.46 21.22
N ARG A 28 6.77 -1.15 21.91
CA ARG A 28 7.13 -2.07 22.98
C ARG A 28 7.21 -3.46 22.36
N GLU A 29 8.42 -4.01 22.26
CA GLU A 29 8.65 -5.36 21.72
C GLU A 29 7.70 -6.37 22.39
N GLY A 30 7.00 -7.15 21.54
CA GLY A 30 6.16 -8.28 21.98
C GLY A 30 4.73 -7.97 22.39
N LYS A 31 4.25 -6.71 22.29
CA LYS A 31 2.85 -6.39 22.61
C LYS A 31 2.04 -6.10 21.35
N LYS A 32 0.94 -6.84 21.17
CA LYS A 32 -0.04 -6.56 20.09
C LYS A 32 -0.63 -5.15 20.26
N MET A 33 -0.77 -4.47 19.14
CA MET A 33 -1.34 -3.13 19.11
C MET A 33 -2.86 -3.17 19.29
N THR A 34 -3.39 -2.30 20.15
CA THR A 34 -4.84 -2.15 20.34
C THR A 34 -5.50 -1.40 19.18
N ASP A 35 -6.83 -1.50 19.03
CA ASP A 35 -7.58 -0.78 18.00
C ASP A 35 -7.42 0.73 18.09
N ARG A 36 -7.32 1.27 19.32
CA ARG A 36 -7.09 2.69 19.57
C ARG A 36 -5.72 3.14 19.07
N GLU A 37 -4.69 2.35 19.35
CA GLU A 37 -3.32 2.62 18.89
C GLU A 37 -3.21 2.51 17.37
N ALA A 38 -3.83 1.48 16.75
CA ALA A 38 -3.88 1.34 15.30
C ALA A 38 -4.57 2.53 14.63
N LYS A 39 -5.68 3.02 15.18
CA LYS A 39 -6.37 4.22 14.69
C LYS A 39 -5.48 5.47 14.80
N ALA A 40 -4.77 5.63 15.90
CA ALA A 40 -3.81 6.72 16.09
C ALA A 40 -2.66 6.65 15.07
N PHE A 41 -2.14 5.46 14.81
CA PHE A 41 -1.11 5.21 13.79
C PHE A 41 -1.56 5.66 12.40
N TYR A 42 -2.75 5.23 11.94
CA TYR A 42 -3.28 5.60 10.62
C TYR A 42 -3.57 7.10 10.48
N ASN A 43 -3.82 7.80 11.57
CA ASN A 43 -4.03 9.25 11.57
C ASN A 43 -2.71 10.04 11.62
N ALA A 44 -1.61 9.42 12.00
CA ALA A 44 -0.31 10.06 12.14
C ALA A 44 0.24 10.58 10.80
N ALA A 45 0.92 11.72 10.83
CA ALA A 45 1.57 12.30 9.66
C ALA A 45 2.60 11.33 9.05
N ALA A 46 3.35 10.63 9.90
CA ALA A 46 4.34 9.63 9.46
C ALA A 46 3.72 8.56 8.55
N TRP A 47 2.56 8.02 8.92
CA TRP A 47 1.83 7.07 8.07
C TRP A 47 1.36 7.70 6.76
N LYS A 48 0.79 8.90 6.79
CA LYS A 48 0.32 9.59 5.59
C LYS A 48 1.45 9.83 4.59
N HIS A 49 2.61 10.28 5.06
CA HIS A 49 3.80 10.44 4.21
C HIS A 49 4.31 9.10 3.68
N LYS A 50 4.40 8.08 4.54
CA LYS A 50 4.84 6.75 4.12
C LYS A 50 3.90 6.17 3.05
N ARG A 51 2.59 6.26 3.25
CA ARG A 51 1.58 5.80 2.30
C ARG A 51 1.76 6.43 0.91
N MET A 52 2.00 7.75 0.85
CA MET A 52 2.24 8.44 -0.43
C MET A 52 3.51 7.92 -1.10
N ARG A 53 4.61 7.80 -0.37
CA ARG A 53 5.88 7.27 -0.89
C ARG A 53 5.74 5.85 -1.44
N ILE A 54 4.97 4.99 -0.78
CA ILE A 54 4.74 3.61 -1.26
C ILE A 54 3.91 3.61 -2.54
N LEU A 55 2.87 4.44 -2.64
CA LEU A 55 2.08 4.60 -3.87
C LEU A 55 2.96 5.10 -5.03
N GLU A 56 3.84 6.07 -4.78
CA GLU A 56 4.79 6.58 -5.76
C GLU A 56 5.82 5.51 -6.17
N ARG A 57 6.41 4.78 -5.21
CA ARG A 57 7.31 3.66 -5.47
C ARG A 57 6.71 2.63 -6.42
N ASP A 58 5.44 2.32 -6.22
CA ASP A 58 4.68 1.32 -6.98
C ASP A 58 3.98 1.93 -8.22
N HIS A 59 4.30 3.18 -8.57
CA HIS A 59 3.73 3.91 -9.73
C HIS A 59 2.21 3.98 -9.74
N TYR A 60 1.58 3.99 -8.56
CA TYR A 60 0.12 3.91 -8.41
C TYR A 60 -0.51 2.70 -9.09
N GLU A 61 0.24 1.62 -9.29
CA GLU A 61 -0.24 0.36 -9.85
C GLU A 61 -0.50 -0.67 -8.75
N CYS A 62 -1.60 -1.40 -8.87
CA CYS A 62 -1.91 -2.50 -7.96
C CYS A 62 -0.93 -3.66 -8.16
N GLN A 63 -0.12 -3.97 -7.16
CA GLN A 63 0.92 -4.99 -7.25
C GLN A 63 0.34 -6.41 -7.38
N ASP A 64 -0.82 -6.69 -6.79
CA ASP A 64 -1.50 -7.98 -6.96
C ASP A 64 -2.05 -8.17 -8.39
N CYS A 65 -2.59 -7.10 -9.01
CA CYS A 65 -3.00 -7.17 -10.41
C CYS A 65 -1.78 -7.41 -11.32
N ARG A 66 -0.69 -6.74 -11.04
CA ARG A 66 0.57 -6.86 -11.77
C ARG A 66 1.18 -8.25 -11.63
N LYS A 67 1.20 -8.79 -10.41
CA LYS A 67 1.66 -10.16 -10.12
C LYS A 67 0.81 -11.19 -10.86
N ARG A 68 -0.52 -11.10 -10.77
CA ARG A 68 -1.44 -12.00 -11.47
C ARG A 68 -1.20 -12.03 -12.98
N LEU A 69 -0.95 -10.87 -13.59
CA LEU A 69 -0.65 -10.78 -15.02
C LEU A 69 0.68 -11.46 -15.36
N LYS A 70 1.73 -11.20 -14.57
CA LYS A 70 3.05 -11.84 -14.74
C LYS A 70 2.95 -13.36 -14.60
N ASP A 71 2.25 -13.84 -13.57
CA ASP A 71 2.08 -15.27 -13.31
C ASP A 71 1.30 -15.96 -14.43
N ALA A 72 0.29 -15.28 -15.01
CA ALA A 72 -0.46 -15.81 -16.14
C ALA A 72 0.40 -15.91 -17.40
N VAL A 73 1.19 -14.88 -17.70
CA VAL A 73 2.12 -14.88 -18.85
C VAL A 73 3.15 -16.00 -18.68
N ALA A 74 3.75 -16.15 -17.49
CA ALA A 74 4.71 -17.21 -17.22
C ALA A 74 4.12 -18.62 -17.37
N ALA A 75 2.81 -18.77 -17.06
CA ALA A 75 2.08 -20.03 -17.22
C ALA A 75 1.47 -20.24 -18.61
N GLY A 76 1.74 -19.35 -19.58
CA GLY A 76 1.14 -19.39 -20.93
C GLY A 76 -0.37 -19.21 -20.94
N ARG A 77 -0.96 -18.63 -19.90
CA ARG A 77 -2.42 -18.41 -19.78
C ARG A 77 -2.81 -17.02 -20.27
N ILE A 78 -3.87 -16.94 -21.02
CA ILE A 78 -4.45 -15.68 -21.47
C ILE A 78 -5.55 -15.26 -20.49
N LEU A 79 -5.33 -14.15 -19.79
CA LEU A 79 -6.35 -13.55 -18.96
C LEU A 79 -7.35 -12.77 -19.81
N GLN A 80 -8.61 -12.75 -19.41
CA GLN A 80 -9.68 -12.05 -20.12
C GLN A 80 -10.36 -11.01 -19.24
N GLY A 81 -11.03 -10.06 -19.90
CA GLY A 81 -11.85 -9.05 -19.24
C GLY A 81 -11.09 -8.22 -18.19
N GLU A 82 -11.67 -8.08 -17.03
CA GLU A 82 -11.13 -7.27 -15.93
C GLU A 82 -9.85 -7.84 -15.29
N ASP A 83 -9.61 -9.14 -15.43
CA ASP A 83 -8.43 -9.78 -14.86
C ASP A 83 -7.14 -9.49 -15.64
N ARG A 84 -7.28 -9.04 -16.89
CA ARG A 84 -6.19 -8.57 -17.75
C ARG A 84 -5.69 -7.16 -17.36
N LYS A 85 -6.49 -6.39 -16.65
CA LYS A 85 -6.18 -4.98 -16.36
C LYS A 85 -5.38 -4.84 -15.08
N ILE A 86 -4.34 -4.01 -15.12
CA ILE A 86 -3.68 -3.49 -13.92
C ILE A 86 -4.51 -2.30 -13.45
N ARG A 87 -5.10 -2.39 -12.27
CA ARG A 87 -5.91 -1.32 -11.69
C ARG A 87 -5.03 -0.34 -10.94
N ARG A 88 -5.47 0.91 -10.89
CA ARG A 88 -4.85 1.92 -10.05
C ARG A 88 -4.88 1.49 -8.59
N ALA A 89 -3.75 1.64 -7.90
CA ALA A 89 -3.66 1.45 -6.47
C ALA A 89 -4.15 2.69 -5.75
N GLU A 90 -5.02 2.49 -4.78
CA GLU A 90 -5.58 3.54 -3.93
C GLU A 90 -5.27 3.27 -2.45
N GLU A 91 -5.01 2.01 -2.09
CA GLU A 91 -4.76 1.57 -0.73
C GLU A 91 -3.33 1.04 -0.60
N VAL A 92 -2.76 1.24 0.59
CA VAL A 92 -1.50 0.59 1.01
C VAL A 92 -1.83 -0.40 2.10
N HIS A 93 -1.42 -1.65 1.88
CA HIS A 93 -1.71 -2.78 2.74
C HIS A 93 -0.44 -3.25 3.44
N HIS A 94 -0.52 -3.60 4.72
CA HIS A 94 0.55 -4.26 5.47
C HIS A 94 0.55 -5.76 5.17
N ILE A 95 1.67 -6.31 4.73
CA ILE A 95 1.83 -7.75 4.45
C ILE A 95 1.75 -8.52 5.78
N ALA A 96 2.58 -8.15 6.75
CA ALA A 96 2.42 -8.56 8.14
C ALA A 96 1.49 -7.57 8.84
N GLU A 97 0.46 -8.07 9.50
CA GLU A 97 -0.62 -7.24 10.04
C GLU A 97 -0.08 -6.26 11.11
N LEU A 98 -0.44 -4.97 10.97
CA LEU A 98 0.05 -3.90 11.87
C LEU A 98 -0.17 -4.19 13.35
N LYS A 99 -1.28 -4.84 13.70
CA LYS A 99 -1.60 -5.13 15.09
C LYS A 99 -0.71 -6.20 15.70
N GLU A 100 -0.28 -7.15 14.88
CA GLU A 100 0.59 -8.24 15.29
C GLU A 100 2.07 -7.81 15.25
N HIS A 101 2.43 -6.97 14.27
CA HIS A 101 3.78 -6.51 14.01
C HIS A 101 3.86 -4.98 13.87
N PRO A 102 3.64 -4.24 15.00
CA PRO A 102 3.67 -2.77 14.97
C PRO A 102 5.03 -2.20 14.59
N GLU A 103 6.12 -2.93 14.83
CA GLU A 103 7.49 -2.59 14.46
C GLU A 103 7.67 -2.47 12.93
N LEU A 104 6.90 -3.24 12.16
CA LEU A 104 6.94 -3.26 10.70
C LEU A 104 5.97 -2.26 10.06
N GLY A 105 5.29 -1.46 10.86
CA GLY A 105 4.24 -0.56 10.38
C GLY A 105 4.69 0.48 9.36
N LEU A 106 5.95 0.89 9.39
CA LEU A 106 6.54 1.87 8.46
C LEU A 106 7.65 1.28 7.59
N GLU A 107 7.88 -0.03 7.63
CA GLU A 107 8.89 -0.69 6.80
C GLU A 107 8.40 -0.83 5.35
N ASP A 108 9.28 -0.44 4.40
CA ASP A 108 8.93 -0.42 2.97
C ASP A 108 8.64 -1.82 2.43
N ASP A 109 9.34 -2.84 2.92
CA ASP A 109 9.20 -4.24 2.49
C ASP A 109 7.90 -4.87 3.01
N ASN A 110 7.34 -4.33 4.09
CA ASN A 110 6.07 -4.78 4.65
C ASN A 110 4.85 -4.07 4.03
N LEU A 111 5.05 -3.12 3.12
CA LEU A 111 4.01 -2.30 2.54
C LEU A 111 3.85 -2.56 1.04
N ILE A 112 2.62 -2.74 0.61
CA ILE A 112 2.27 -3.03 -0.79
C ILE A 112 1.07 -2.19 -1.23
N SER A 113 1.16 -1.62 -2.43
CA SER A 113 0.08 -0.82 -3.02
C SER A 113 -0.96 -1.69 -3.71
N LEU A 114 -2.22 -1.54 -3.37
CA LEU A 114 -3.33 -2.35 -3.86
C LEU A 114 -4.49 -1.49 -4.36
N CYS A 115 -5.24 -2.01 -5.34
CA CYS A 115 -6.55 -1.49 -5.65
C CYS A 115 -7.57 -1.97 -4.59
N VAL A 116 -8.68 -1.25 -4.45
CA VAL A 116 -9.74 -1.56 -3.47
C VAL A 116 -10.22 -3.02 -3.58
N LYS A 117 -10.33 -3.57 -4.80
CA LYS A 117 -10.74 -4.97 -4.99
C LYS A 117 -9.75 -5.96 -4.38
N CYS A 118 -8.45 -5.81 -4.70
CA CYS A 118 -7.41 -6.70 -4.18
C CYS A 118 -7.22 -6.55 -2.68
N HIS A 119 -7.28 -5.31 -2.16
CA HIS A 119 -7.24 -5.03 -0.74
C HIS A 119 -8.38 -5.72 0.02
N ASN A 120 -9.62 -5.61 -0.48
CA ASN A 120 -10.76 -6.29 0.11
C ASN A 120 -10.63 -7.82 0.07
N LEU A 121 -10.10 -8.38 -1.02
CA LEU A 121 -9.86 -9.83 -1.13
C LEU A 121 -8.86 -10.32 -0.07
N ARG A 122 -7.78 -9.57 0.18
CA ARG A 122 -6.81 -9.94 1.23
C ARG A 122 -7.40 -9.91 2.62
N HIS A 123 -8.37 -9.03 2.87
CA HIS A 123 -9.13 -8.97 4.13
C HIS A 123 -10.34 -9.91 4.19
N GLY A 124 -10.52 -10.80 3.20
CA GLY A 124 -11.67 -11.69 3.13
C GLY A 124 -13.01 -10.96 2.92
N ARG A 125 -12.96 -9.68 2.56
CA ARG A 125 -14.16 -8.86 2.30
C ARG A 125 -14.57 -9.05 0.84
N THR A 126 -15.39 -10.04 0.55
CA THR A 126 -16.04 -10.14 -0.75
C THR A 126 -17.10 -9.03 -0.87
N PRO A 127 -17.18 -8.31 -2.02
CA PRO A 127 -18.26 -7.37 -2.22
C PRO A 127 -19.58 -8.13 -2.05
N ARG A 128 -20.37 -7.76 -1.06
CA ARG A 128 -21.75 -8.23 -1.00
C ARG A 128 -22.39 -7.83 -2.32
N ARG A 129 -22.73 -8.80 -3.17
CA ARG A 129 -23.62 -8.52 -4.30
C ARG A 129 -24.78 -7.74 -3.71
N PHE A 130 -25.04 -6.56 -4.26
CA PHE A 130 -26.24 -5.81 -3.92
C PHE A 130 -27.42 -6.76 -4.14
N GLN A 131 -27.85 -7.43 -3.09
CA GLN A 131 -29.12 -8.11 -3.11
C GLN A 131 -30.14 -6.97 -3.18
N ARG A 132 -30.62 -6.70 -4.40
CA ARG A 132 -31.84 -5.90 -4.56
C ARG A 132 -32.85 -6.53 -3.63
N LYS A 133 -33.20 -5.82 -2.53
CA LYS A 133 -34.33 -6.21 -1.70
C LYS A 133 -35.46 -6.42 -2.67
N LYS A 134 -35.92 -7.67 -2.85
CA LYS A 134 -37.14 -7.91 -3.61
C LYS A 134 -38.18 -7.03 -2.96
N LYS A 135 -38.68 -6.01 -3.70
CA LYS A 135 -39.87 -5.29 -3.29
C LYS A 135 -40.93 -6.36 -3.13
N LEU A 136 -41.31 -6.61 -1.87
CA LEU A 136 -42.49 -7.43 -1.61
C LEU A 136 -43.62 -6.72 -2.35
N ALA A 137 -44.16 -7.38 -3.37
CA ALA A 137 -45.34 -6.93 -4.00
C ALA A 137 -46.40 -6.80 -2.89
N SER A 138 -46.86 -5.58 -2.66
CA SER A 138 -47.97 -5.35 -1.74
C SER A 138 -49.14 -6.20 -2.25
N LYS A 139 -49.55 -7.20 -1.46
CA LYS A 139 -50.84 -7.83 -1.71
C LYS A 139 -51.91 -6.76 -1.52
N GLU A 140 -52.41 -6.24 -2.61
CA GLU A 140 -53.63 -5.44 -2.55
C GLU A 140 -54.72 -6.35 -1.98
N ARG A 141 -55.21 -5.96 -0.80
CA ARG A 141 -56.39 -6.55 -0.20
C ARG A 141 -57.58 -5.78 -0.73
N TRP A 142 -58.41 -6.45 -1.49
CA TRP A 142 -59.78 -6.01 -1.79
C TRP A 142 -60.67 -6.25 -0.57
#